data_0a58972be4a8359c91ab2e68b2049fd5
#
_entry.id   0a58972be4a8359c91ab2e68b2049fd5
#
_cell.length_a   1.000
_cell.length_b   1.000
_cell.length_c   1.000
_cell.angle_alpha   90.00
_cell.angle_beta   90.00
_cell.angle_gamma   90.00
#
_symmetry.space_group_name_H-M   'P 1'
#
loop_
_entity.id
_entity.type
_entity.pdbx_description
1 polymer ?
#
loop_
_entity_poly.entity_id
_entity_poly.type
_entity_poly.pdbx_seq_one_letter_code
_entity_poly.pdbx_strand_id
1 'polypeptide(L)'
;MVMDHPVTGEGITPDYLNRLFSWTGQPARVAAVRLAAAKTYGDEMVSTAGRAIVEVDYLPRAPENLPRRIVVKLARGVDDIMGPFYRNEVAFYGRLRRELTIEAPAALAAHYNPVSHRLGLVLEDLTARGATFPNVLQPISIAQLRGLLDTLAILHARYWNSPRFSSDLAWVETHLEGGVADLMNNLAPAYIQHEIDSQRFKSELVGMLGTTGDQLLAGVQAVQRHQANLSQTLLHGDTHLGNTYLLPGDRGGLLDWQLMVRGHPMHDVSYLITTALPIAERRRHERALLEHYLDRLAAAGVSSPPSFEDMFREFRRALVWGVYIGWLTTPIVNYGWEINVINHLRLTTAYVDHDTAGLVDEVR
;
A
#
# COMPACT_ATOMS: atom_id res chain seq x y z
N MET A 1 -0.24 2.34 31.54
CA MET A 1 -0.66 3.67 31.01
C MET A 1 -0.62 3.55 29.50
N VAL A 2 -1.68 3.87 28.78
CA VAL A 2 -1.73 3.75 27.31
C VAL A 2 -1.22 5.09 26.75
N MET A 3 -0.25 5.06 25.81
CA MET A 3 0.29 6.26 25.18
C MET A 3 -0.64 6.71 24.06
N ASP A 4 -1.13 7.95 24.12
CA ASP A 4 -1.90 8.56 23.04
C ASP A 4 -0.99 9.26 22.02
N HIS A 5 -1.49 9.43 20.78
CA HIS A 5 -0.74 9.97 19.65
C HIS A 5 -1.38 11.22 19.08
N PRO A 6 -0.58 12.22 18.64
CA PRO A 6 -1.09 13.45 18.08
C PRO A 6 -1.78 13.20 16.73
N VAL A 7 -2.77 14.03 16.43
CA VAL A 7 -3.47 14.08 15.14
C VAL A 7 -3.07 15.30 14.30
N THR A 8 -2.28 16.21 14.87
CA THR A 8 -1.74 17.40 14.18
C THR A 8 -0.25 17.52 14.40
N GLY A 9 0.42 18.29 13.53
CA GLY A 9 1.87 18.53 13.59
C GLY A 9 2.31 19.24 14.89
N GLU A 10 1.49 20.12 15.44
CA GLU A 10 1.78 20.87 16.66
C GLU A 10 1.86 19.97 17.90
N GLY A 11 1.20 18.82 17.86
CA GLY A 11 1.28 17.81 18.91
C GLY A 11 2.60 17.05 18.96
N ILE A 12 3.46 17.21 17.96
CA ILE A 12 4.79 16.56 17.91
C ILE A 12 5.80 17.40 18.66
N THR A 13 5.91 17.15 19.95
CA THR A 13 6.83 17.86 20.86
C THR A 13 8.04 17.00 21.22
N PRO A 14 9.14 17.58 21.76
CA PRO A 14 10.25 16.79 22.30
C PRO A 14 9.79 15.76 23.33
N ASP A 15 8.88 16.14 24.23
CA ASP A 15 8.34 15.24 25.25
C ASP A 15 7.55 14.09 24.64
N TYR A 16 6.75 14.34 23.60
CA TYR A 16 6.04 13.28 22.89
C TYR A 16 7.01 12.29 22.25
N LEU A 17 7.99 12.78 21.47
CA LEU A 17 8.97 11.92 20.81
C LEU A 17 9.80 11.14 21.81
N ASN A 18 10.22 11.77 22.92
CA ASN A 18 10.99 11.11 23.98
C ASN A 18 10.20 10.00 24.66
N ARG A 19 8.90 10.19 24.90
CA ARG A 19 8.04 9.11 25.43
C ARG A 19 7.89 7.99 24.44
N LEU A 20 7.61 8.29 23.16
CA LEU A 20 7.46 7.29 22.11
C LEU A 20 8.75 6.49 21.89
N PHE A 21 9.90 7.15 21.83
CA PHE A 21 11.21 6.51 21.70
C PHE A 21 11.52 5.61 22.90
N SER A 22 11.23 6.09 24.11
CA SER A 22 11.39 5.28 25.32
C SER A 22 10.50 4.02 25.29
N TRP A 23 9.25 4.16 24.82
CA TRP A 23 8.30 3.07 24.73
C TRP A 23 8.72 1.99 23.71
N THR A 24 9.27 2.43 22.59
CA THR A 24 9.68 1.54 21.49
C THR A 24 11.14 1.07 21.59
N GLY A 25 11.86 1.46 22.64
CA GLY A 25 13.25 1.05 22.87
C GLY A 25 14.28 1.82 22.03
N GLN A 26 13.91 2.96 21.42
CA GLN A 26 14.86 3.83 20.75
C GLN A 26 15.71 4.60 21.80
N PRO A 27 17.06 4.46 21.79
CA PRO A 27 17.91 5.06 22.82
C PRO A 27 18.08 6.56 22.72
N ALA A 28 17.79 7.15 21.55
CA ALA A 28 17.94 8.59 21.32
C ALA A 28 16.99 9.43 22.19
N ARG A 29 17.42 10.63 22.50
CA ARG A 29 16.61 11.65 23.18
C ARG A 29 16.62 12.93 22.36
N VAL A 30 15.45 13.50 22.16
CA VAL A 30 15.22 14.73 21.39
C VAL A 30 15.30 15.92 22.33
N ALA A 31 16.10 16.91 21.96
CA ALA A 31 16.24 18.19 22.67
C ALA A 31 15.28 19.24 22.14
N ALA A 32 15.12 19.30 20.80
CA ALA A 32 14.23 20.24 20.13
C ALA A 32 13.55 19.61 18.92
N VAL A 33 12.36 20.13 18.59
CA VAL A 33 11.57 19.77 17.41
C VAL A 33 11.17 21.05 16.69
N ARG A 34 11.36 21.06 15.38
CA ARG A 34 10.87 22.13 14.51
C ARG A 34 9.99 21.54 13.41
N LEU A 35 8.71 21.93 13.37
CA LEU A 35 7.78 21.54 12.32
C LEU A 35 8.21 22.20 11.00
N ALA A 36 8.54 21.39 10.00
CA ALA A 36 8.89 21.85 8.66
C ALA A 36 7.68 21.89 7.73
N ALA A 37 6.81 20.88 7.81
CA ALA A 37 5.55 20.80 7.06
C ALA A 37 4.59 19.83 7.75
N ALA A 38 3.30 20.02 7.54
CA ALA A 38 2.28 19.03 7.91
C ALA A 38 1.17 19.01 6.86
N LYS A 39 0.61 17.81 6.64
CA LYS A 39 -0.65 17.59 5.94
C LYS A 39 -1.51 16.69 6.81
N THR A 40 -2.74 17.11 7.07
CA THR A 40 -3.71 16.37 7.87
C THR A 40 -4.85 15.86 6.99
N TYR A 41 -5.73 15.06 7.55
CA TYR A 41 -6.92 14.62 6.82
C TYR A 41 -7.75 15.82 6.36
N GLY A 42 -8.15 15.81 5.08
CA GLY A 42 -8.83 16.93 4.42
C GLY A 42 -7.92 17.81 3.57
N ASP A 43 -6.61 17.71 3.73
CA ASP A 43 -5.64 18.34 2.82
C ASP A 43 -5.48 17.51 1.54
N GLU A 44 -5.03 18.14 0.46
CA GLU A 44 -4.72 17.45 -0.79
C GLU A 44 -3.76 16.26 -0.58
N MET A 45 -4.03 15.14 -1.26
CA MET A 45 -3.22 13.91 -1.24
C MET A 45 -3.18 13.22 0.15
N VAL A 46 -4.20 13.41 0.98
CA VAL A 46 -4.36 12.73 2.27
C VAL A 46 -5.69 12.00 2.29
N SER A 47 -5.67 10.67 2.21
CA SER A 47 -6.89 9.84 2.22
C SER A 47 -7.13 9.15 3.57
N THR A 48 -6.12 8.54 4.17
CA THR A 48 -6.26 7.70 5.36
C THR A 48 -5.49 8.23 6.57
N ALA A 49 -4.25 8.69 6.37
CA ALA A 49 -3.40 9.23 7.43
C ALA A 49 -2.67 10.47 6.95
N GLY A 50 -2.61 11.48 7.81
CA GLY A 50 -1.78 12.65 7.60
C GLY A 50 -0.30 12.36 7.86
N ARG A 51 0.54 13.36 7.61
CA ARG A 51 1.97 13.31 7.90
C ARG A 51 2.51 14.67 8.30
N ALA A 52 3.44 14.68 9.22
CA ALA A 52 4.25 15.85 9.53
C ALA A 52 5.73 15.54 9.24
N ILE A 53 6.42 16.51 8.66
CA ILE A 53 7.87 16.50 8.49
C ILE A 53 8.43 17.40 9.57
N VAL A 54 9.29 16.84 10.42
CA VAL A 54 9.91 17.60 11.51
C VAL A 54 11.42 17.47 11.46
N GLU A 55 12.09 18.52 11.84
CA GLU A 55 13.52 18.53 12.10
C GLU A 55 13.76 18.39 13.60
N VAL A 56 14.69 17.53 13.97
CA VAL A 56 14.96 17.18 15.37
C VAL A 56 16.42 17.42 15.70
N ASP A 57 16.65 18.03 16.88
CA ASP A 57 17.95 18.05 17.49
C ASP A 57 17.98 17.02 18.61
N TYR A 58 19.00 16.18 18.60
CA TYR A 58 19.16 15.15 19.62
C TYR A 58 20.04 15.66 20.76
N LEU A 59 19.80 15.16 21.97
CA LEU A 59 20.69 15.36 23.10
C LEU A 59 22.07 14.68 22.84
N PRO A 60 23.15 15.14 23.48
CA PRO A 60 24.46 14.50 23.40
C PRO A 60 24.39 12.99 23.70
N ARG A 61 25.23 12.21 23.02
CA ARG A 61 25.28 10.73 23.05
C ARG A 61 24.19 10.00 22.23
N ALA A 62 23.37 10.70 21.45
CA ALA A 62 22.54 10.02 20.45
C ALA A 62 23.46 9.39 19.38
N PRO A 63 23.06 8.23 18.80
CA PRO A 63 23.76 7.65 17.66
C PRO A 63 23.89 8.66 16.50
N GLU A 64 25.11 8.77 15.93
CA GLU A 64 25.41 9.76 14.87
C GLU A 64 24.65 9.51 13.56
N ASN A 65 24.25 8.26 13.31
CA ASN A 65 23.53 7.85 12.10
C ASN A 65 22.02 8.11 12.14
N LEU A 66 21.50 8.73 13.20
CA LEU A 66 20.07 9.05 13.27
C LEU A 66 19.71 10.22 12.35
N PRO A 67 18.60 10.12 11.61
CA PRO A 67 18.16 11.19 10.73
C PRO A 67 17.71 12.40 11.56
N ARG A 68 18.16 13.58 11.17
CA ARG A 68 17.72 14.86 11.78
C ARG A 68 16.39 15.34 11.18
N ARG A 69 15.98 14.80 10.06
CA ARG A 69 14.70 15.07 9.42
C ARG A 69 13.91 13.78 9.36
N ILE A 70 12.73 13.77 9.95
CA ILE A 70 11.89 12.58 10.12
C ILE A 70 10.46 12.88 9.68
N VAL A 71 9.74 11.82 9.31
CA VAL A 71 8.31 11.87 8.98
C VAL A 71 7.54 11.21 10.11
N VAL A 72 6.56 11.91 10.65
CA VAL A 72 5.62 11.37 11.65
C VAL A 72 4.26 11.21 11.00
N LYS A 73 3.72 9.99 10.99
CA LYS A 73 2.35 9.73 10.53
C LYS A 73 1.35 10.24 11.55
N LEU A 74 0.26 10.83 11.08
CA LEU A 74 -0.79 11.43 11.88
C LEU A 74 -2.11 10.70 11.62
N ALA A 75 -2.75 10.19 12.67
CA ALA A 75 -4.07 9.58 12.55
C ALA A 75 -5.14 10.65 12.21
N ARG A 76 -6.25 10.23 11.58
CA ARG A 76 -7.47 11.07 11.50
C ARG A 76 -8.00 11.29 12.93
N GLY A 77 -8.44 12.50 13.20
CA GLY A 77 -8.81 12.87 14.56
C GLY A 77 -10.22 12.43 15.02
N VAL A 78 -11.04 11.85 14.15
CA VAL A 78 -12.50 11.85 14.34
C VAL A 78 -13.20 10.50 14.29
N ASP A 79 -12.55 9.40 13.88
CA ASP A 79 -13.20 8.09 13.81
C ASP A 79 -12.24 6.91 14.02
N ASP A 80 -12.78 5.84 14.56
CA ASP A 80 -12.06 4.58 14.82
C ASP A 80 -11.98 3.69 13.57
N ILE A 81 -12.64 4.08 12.48
CA ILE A 81 -12.81 3.24 11.29
C ILE A 81 -11.47 2.89 10.64
N MET A 82 -10.47 3.79 10.74
CA MET A 82 -9.13 3.57 10.20
C MET A 82 -8.22 2.74 11.13
N GLY A 83 -8.69 2.37 12.31
CA GLY A 83 -7.91 1.62 13.30
C GLY A 83 -7.24 0.36 12.77
N PRO A 84 -7.91 -0.51 11.99
CA PRO A 84 -7.29 -1.68 11.36
C PRO A 84 -6.11 -1.33 10.45
N PHE A 85 -6.21 -0.26 9.64
CA PHE A 85 -5.15 0.21 8.76
C PHE A 85 -3.93 0.68 9.55
N TYR A 86 -4.14 1.48 10.58
CA TYR A 86 -3.05 1.98 11.42
C TYR A 86 -2.35 0.86 12.20
N ARG A 87 -3.12 -0.09 12.73
CA ARG A 87 -2.58 -1.28 13.39
C ARG A 87 -1.71 -2.08 12.44
N ASN A 88 -2.16 -2.26 11.21
CA ASN A 88 -1.48 -3.04 10.19
C ASN A 88 -0.14 -2.40 9.78
N GLU A 89 -0.13 -1.10 9.50
CA GLU A 89 1.10 -0.37 9.16
C GLU A 89 2.10 -0.37 10.31
N VAL A 90 1.65 -0.11 11.54
CA VAL A 90 2.51 -0.18 12.74
C VAL A 90 3.07 -1.59 12.94
N ALA A 91 2.27 -2.63 12.70
CA ALA A 91 2.73 -4.01 12.81
C ALA A 91 3.79 -4.36 11.77
N PHE A 92 3.65 -3.88 10.52
CA PHE A 92 4.70 -4.02 9.50
C PHE A 92 6.03 -3.43 10.00
N TYR A 93 6.03 -2.15 10.37
CA TYR A 93 7.26 -1.47 10.79
C TYR A 93 7.83 -2.00 12.12
N GLY A 94 6.98 -2.38 13.05
CA GLY A 94 7.40 -2.86 14.36
C GLY A 94 7.88 -4.33 14.38
N ARG A 95 7.35 -5.17 13.50
CA ARG A 95 7.57 -6.62 13.54
C ARG A 95 8.32 -7.16 12.31
N LEU A 96 7.98 -6.70 11.10
CA LEU A 96 8.44 -7.31 9.86
C LEU A 96 9.56 -6.53 9.17
N ARG A 97 9.52 -5.20 9.20
CA ARG A 97 10.46 -4.37 8.44
C ARG A 97 11.93 -4.72 8.68
N ARG A 98 12.28 -5.09 9.91
CA ARG A 98 13.67 -5.38 10.29
C ARG A 98 14.21 -6.69 9.72
N GLU A 99 13.34 -7.62 9.34
CA GLU A 99 13.74 -8.90 8.75
C GLU A 99 13.74 -8.90 7.21
N LEU A 100 13.42 -7.75 6.61
CA LEU A 100 13.31 -7.57 5.17
C LEU A 100 14.49 -6.75 4.62
N THR A 101 15.00 -7.20 3.48
CA THR A 101 16.07 -6.52 2.71
C THR A 101 15.52 -5.62 1.60
N ILE A 102 14.20 -5.43 1.54
CA ILE A 102 13.53 -4.58 0.54
C ILE A 102 13.76 -3.10 0.82
N GLU A 103 13.58 -2.28 -0.22
CA GLU A 103 13.49 -0.83 -0.06
C GLU A 103 12.12 -0.45 0.52
N ALA A 104 12.12 -0.02 1.76
CA ALA A 104 11.02 0.60 2.48
C ALA A 104 11.64 1.52 3.56
N PRO A 105 10.98 2.59 4.00
CA PRO A 105 11.53 3.50 5.00
C PRO A 105 12.00 2.77 6.26
N ALA A 106 13.06 3.26 6.89
CA ALA A 106 13.43 2.82 8.23
C ALA A 106 12.51 3.48 9.27
N ALA A 107 12.00 2.68 10.21
CA ALA A 107 11.21 3.19 11.32
C ALA A 107 12.10 3.44 12.55
N LEU A 108 12.00 4.64 13.11
CA LEU A 108 12.62 5.00 14.39
C LEU A 108 11.73 4.57 15.55
N ALA A 109 10.41 4.62 15.37
CA ALA A 109 9.43 4.18 16.34
C ALA A 109 8.14 3.73 15.64
N ALA A 110 7.48 2.71 16.19
CA ALA A 110 6.19 2.22 15.73
C ALA A 110 5.37 1.74 16.92
N HIS A 111 4.25 2.39 17.21
CA HIS A 111 3.34 2.06 18.29
C HIS A 111 1.89 2.32 17.87
N TYR A 112 0.99 1.41 18.20
CA TYR A 112 -0.45 1.53 18.01
C TYR A 112 -1.15 1.59 19.37
N ASN A 113 -2.02 2.57 19.54
CA ASN A 113 -2.87 2.67 20.73
C ASN A 113 -4.22 1.98 20.45
N PRO A 114 -4.52 0.84 21.09
CA PRO A 114 -5.77 0.10 20.82
C PRO A 114 -7.01 0.74 21.45
N VAL A 115 -6.85 1.79 22.28
CA VAL A 115 -7.98 2.50 22.93
C VAL A 115 -8.43 3.70 22.09
N SER A 116 -7.48 4.50 21.60
CA SER A 116 -7.77 5.66 20.74
C SER A 116 -7.68 5.35 19.26
N HIS A 117 -7.33 4.10 18.88
CA HIS A 117 -7.11 3.65 17.51
C HIS A 117 -6.13 4.53 16.70
N ARG A 118 -5.17 5.16 17.38
CA ARG A 118 -4.18 6.05 16.76
C ARG A 118 -2.82 5.38 16.64
N LEU A 119 -2.02 5.87 15.66
CA LEU A 119 -0.66 5.39 15.43
C LEU A 119 0.38 6.43 15.86
N GLY A 120 1.47 5.93 16.44
CA GLY A 120 2.73 6.66 16.64
C GLY A 120 3.80 6.02 15.76
N LEU A 121 3.89 6.47 14.51
CA LEU A 121 4.86 5.96 13.55
C LEU A 121 5.80 7.07 13.12
N VAL A 122 7.09 6.85 13.36
CA VAL A 122 8.18 7.79 13.03
C VAL A 122 9.12 7.12 12.04
N LEU A 123 9.24 7.69 10.86
CA LEU A 123 10.02 7.17 9.74
C LEU A 123 11.16 8.13 9.38
N GLU A 124 12.20 7.61 8.72
CA GLU A 124 13.20 8.44 8.04
C GLU A 124 12.54 9.29 6.94
N ASP A 125 13.06 10.49 6.72
CA ASP A 125 12.73 11.29 5.54
C ASP A 125 13.59 10.82 4.36
N LEU A 126 12.96 10.15 3.40
CA LEU A 126 13.63 9.57 2.23
C LEU A 126 14.23 10.61 1.28
N THR A 127 13.84 11.89 1.39
CA THR A 127 14.40 12.96 0.53
C THR A 127 15.91 13.11 0.75
N ALA A 128 16.40 12.84 1.95
CA ALA A 128 17.83 12.82 2.24
C ALA A 128 18.61 11.73 1.49
N ARG A 129 17.92 10.68 1.01
CA ARG A 129 18.48 9.61 0.19
C ARG A 129 18.31 9.86 -1.32
N GLY A 130 17.82 11.04 -1.70
CA GLY A 130 17.52 11.39 -3.10
C GLY A 130 16.29 10.68 -3.66
N ALA A 131 15.35 10.29 -2.80
CA ALA A 131 14.11 9.67 -3.25
C ALA A 131 13.22 10.66 -4.01
N THR A 132 12.60 10.15 -5.08
CA THR A 132 11.51 10.81 -5.81
C THR A 132 10.23 10.01 -5.63
N PHE A 133 9.09 10.71 -5.62
CA PHE A 133 7.78 10.12 -5.36
C PHE A 133 6.94 10.24 -6.64
N PRO A 134 6.89 9.17 -7.46
CA PRO A 134 6.18 9.21 -8.73
C PRO A 134 4.66 9.22 -8.52
N ASN A 135 3.96 9.70 -9.53
CA ASN A 135 2.52 9.60 -9.64
C ASN A 135 2.14 9.42 -11.13
N VAL A 136 0.86 9.20 -11.39
CA VAL A 136 0.39 8.91 -12.76
C VAL A 136 0.58 10.05 -13.76
N LEU A 137 0.80 11.29 -13.29
CA LEU A 137 1.07 12.47 -14.13
C LEU A 137 2.55 12.53 -14.57
N GLN A 138 3.42 11.79 -13.92
CA GLN A 138 4.85 11.72 -14.20
C GLN A 138 5.22 10.28 -14.56
N PRO A 139 5.28 9.94 -15.86
CA PRO A 139 5.60 8.59 -16.28
C PRO A 139 6.95 8.12 -15.74
N ILE A 140 7.00 6.87 -15.28
CA ILE A 140 8.25 6.20 -14.91
C ILE A 140 8.77 5.37 -16.08
N SER A 141 10.08 5.12 -16.10
CA SER A 141 10.69 4.24 -17.10
C SER A 141 10.39 2.78 -16.82
N ILE A 142 10.54 1.93 -17.85
CA ILE A 142 10.45 0.47 -17.69
C ILE A 142 11.53 -0.06 -16.73
N ALA A 143 12.73 0.55 -16.71
CA ALA A 143 13.79 0.17 -15.77
C ALA A 143 13.38 0.47 -14.32
N GLN A 144 12.79 1.63 -14.06
CA GLN A 144 12.26 2.00 -12.74
C GLN A 144 11.12 1.08 -12.28
N LEU A 145 10.21 0.71 -13.19
CA LEU A 145 9.15 -0.25 -12.87
C LEU A 145 9.71 -1.64 -12.56
N ARG A 146 10.75 -2.09 -13.29
CA ARG A 146 11.47 -3.32 -12.95
C ARG A 146 12.06 -3.27 -11.55
N GLY A 147 12.66 -2.15 -11.14
CA GLY A 147 13.18 -1.97 -9.78
C GLY A 147 12.08 -2.08 -8.69
N LEU A 148 10.86 -1.60 -8.97
CA LEU A 148 9.70 -1.80 -8.10
C LEU A 148 9.25 -3.27 -8.06
N LEU A 149 9.22 -3.94 -9.21
CA LEU A 149 8.91 -5.38 -9.30
C LEU A 149 9.96 -6.25 -8.61
N ASP A 150 11.24 -5.87 -8.65
CA ASP A 150 12.32 -6.54 -7.90
C ASP A 150 12.04 -6.48 -6.39
N THR A 151 11.62 -5.33 -5.88
CA THR A 151 11.26 -5.15 -4.48
C THR A 151 10.07 -6.03 -4.08
N LEU A 152 9.03 -6.11 -4.93
CA LEU A 152 7.90 -7.02 -4.71
C LEU A 152 8.31 -8.48 -4.77
N ALA A 153 9.15 -8.89 -5.74
CA ALA A 153 9.62 -10.26 -5.87
C ALA A 153 10.39 -10.72 -4.62
N ILE A 154 11.26 -9.86 -4.06
CA ILE A 154 12.00 -10.15 -2.82
C ILE A 154 11.03 -10.28 -1.63
N LEU A 155 10.06 -9.37 -1.50
CA LEU A 155 9.03 -9.42 -0.47
C LEU A 155 8.24 -10.74 -0.56
N HIS A 156 7.73 -11.04 -1.76
CA HIS A 156 6.89 -12.20 -1.99
C HIS A 156 7.67 -13.52 -1.80
N ALA A 157 8.92 -13.60 -2.27
CA ALA A 157 9.75 -14.78 -2.08
C ALA A 157 10.02 -15.06 -0.60
N ARG A 158 10.25 -14.02 0.21
CA ARG A 158 10.53 -14.15 1.65
C ARG A 158 9.43 -14.88 2.42
N TYR A 159 8.18 -14.70 2.01
CA TYR A 159 7.02 -15.27 2.69
C TYR A 159 6.25 -16.28 1.82
N TRP A 160 6.83 -16.73 0.72
CA TRP A 160 6.18 -17.65 -0.21
C TRP A 160 5.76 -18.94 0.45
N ASN A 161 4.44 -19.20 0.53
CA ASN A 161 3.84 -20.36 1.20
C ASN A 161 4.42 -20.61 2.59
N SER A 162 4.73 -19.55 3.32
CA SER A 162 5.47 -19.64 4.57
C SER A 162 4.64 -20.33 5.65
N PRO A 163 5.20 -21.37 6.35
CA PRO A 163 4.53 -21.98 7.48
C PRO A 163 4.36 -21.03 8.67
N ARG A 164 5.07 -19.90 8.67
CA ARG A 164 4.92 -18.84 9.68
C ARG A 164 3.53 -18.26 9.74
N PHE A 165 2.76 -18.30 8.64
CA PHE A 165 1.36 -17.86 8.63
C PHE A 165 0.44 -18.70 9.51
N SER A 166 0.89 -19.90 9.92
CA SER A 166 0.20 -20.75 10.90
C SER A 166 0.83 -20.69 12.30
N SER A 167 1.81 -19.79 12.54
CA SER A 167 2.52 -19.65 13.81
C SER A 167 2.72 -18.17 14.20
N ASP A 168 3.93 -17.64 14.12
CA ASP A 168 4.27 -16.28 14.56
C ASP A 168 3.73 -15.15 13.65
N LEU A 169 3.30 -15.48 12.44
CA LEU A 169 2.62 -14.58 11.51
C LEU A 169 1.12 -14.86 11.37
N ALA A 170 0.51 -15.66 12.25
CA ALA A 170 -0.93 -15.93 12.25
C ALA A 170 -1.79 -14.66 12.47
N TRP A 171 -1.19 -13.58 12.93
CA TRP A 171 -1.82 -12.27 13.08
C TRP A 171 -1.96 -11.49 11.77
N VAL A 172 -1.27 -11.90 10.71
CA VAL A 172 -1.39 -11.27 9.37
C VAL A 172 -2.74 -11.64 8.79
N GLU A 173 -3.57 -10.64 8.58
CA GLU A 173 -4.92 -10.77 8.04
C GLU A 173 -4.90 -11.22 6.56
N THR A 174 -6.08 -11.56 6.04
CA THR A 174 -6.27 -11.92 4.62
C THR A 174 -7.30 -10.98 3.98
N HIS A 175 -7.53 -11.11 2.68
CA HIS A 175 -8.63 -10.41 2.03
C HIS A 175 -10.03 -10.93 2.43
N LEU A 176 -10.11 -12.07 3.13
CA LEU A 176 -11.35 -12.71 3.53
C LEU A 176 -11.65 -12.55 5.02
N GLU A 177 -10.62 -12.34 5.83
CA GLU A 177 -10.73 -12.32 7.30
C GLU A 177 -9.85 -11.23 7.91
N GLY A 178 -10.40 -10.55 8.92
CA GLY A 178 -9.74 -9.51 9.68
C GLY A 178 -10.33 -8.12 9.47
N GLY A 179 -9.82 -7.14 10.21
CA GLY A 179 -10.38 -5.79 10.21
C GLY A 179 -10.25 -5.07 8.86
N VAL A 180 -9.19 -5.35 8.07
CA VAL A 180 -9.04 -4.81 6.71
C VAL A 180 -10.09 -5.42 5.78
N ALA A 181 -10.30 -6.75 5.86
CA ALA A 181 -11.32 -7.43 5.09
C ALA A 181 -12.74 -6.93 5.44
N ASP A 182 -13.03 -6.72 6.72
CA ASP A 182 -14.32 -6.17 7.16
C ASP A 182 -14.57 -4.76 6.61
N LEU A 183 -13.54 -3.90 6.62
CA LEU A 183 -13.64 -2.57 6.03
C LEU A 183 -13.93 -2.63 4.53
N MET A 184 -13.18 -3.46 3.79
CA MET A 184 -13.24 -3.50 2.33
C MET A 184 -14.47 -4.25 1.82
N ASN A 185 -14.93 -5.30 2.50
CA ASN A 185 -16.01 -6.15 2.03
C ASN A 185 -17.39 -5.76 2.59
N ASN A 186 -17.43 -5.07 3.76
CA ASN A 186 -18.69 -4.78 4.45
C ASN A 186 -18.99 -3.27 4.53
N LEU A 187 -18.00 -2.40 4.71
CA LEU A 187 -18.23 -0.96 4.87
C LEU A 187 -17.97 -0.19 3.56
N ALA A 188 -16.89 -0.49 2.86
CA ALA A 188 -16.55 0.18 1.60
C ALA A 188 -17.64 0.07 0.52
N PRO A 189 -18.41 -1.04 0.37
CA PRO A 189 -19.43 -1.14 -0.68
C PRO A 189 -20.47 -0.03 -0.67
N ALA A 190 -20.99 0.36 0.50
CA ALA A 190 -21.95 1.47 0.59
C ALA A 190 -21.32 2.80 0.17
N TYR A 191 -20.06 3.02 0.55
CA TYR A 191 -19.31 4.20 0.17
C TYR A 191 -18.99 4.22 -1.34
N ILE A 192 -18.56 3.09 -1.90
CA ILE A 192 -18.30 2.94 -3.35
C ILE A 192 -19.56 3.21 -4.16
N GLN A 193 -20.71 2.67 -3.73
CA GLN A 193 -21.98 2.91 -4.41
C GLN A 193 -22.35 4.41 -4.37
N HIS A 194 -22.15 5.08 -3.22
CA HIS A 194 -22.35 6.53 -3.12
C HIS A 194 -21.43 7.30 -4.08
N GLU A 195 -20.16 6.91 -4.20
CA GLU A 195 -19.20 7.52 -5.14
C GLU A 195 -19.62 7.28 -6.61
N ILE A 196 -20.13 6.08 -6.94
CA ILE A 196 -20.66 5.79 -8.28
C ILE A 196 -21.87 6.66 -8.59
N ASP A 197 -22.81 6.78 -7.65
CA ASP A 197 -24.08 7.52 -7.85
C ASP A 197 -23.86 9.04 -7.90
N SER A 198 -22.93 9.56 -7.09
CA SER A 198 -22.66 11.00 -7.00
C SER A 198 -21.72 11.54 -8.08
N GLN A 199 -20.92 10.66 -8.72
CA GLN A 199 -19.93 11.01 -9.73
C GLN A 199 -20.32 10.46 -11.09
N ARG A 200 -20.89 11.31 -11.97
CA ARG A 200 -21.33 10.88 -13.31
C ARG A 200 -20.24 10.14 -14.09
N PHE A 201 -19.00 10.57 -13.96
CA PHE A 201 -17.84 9.90 -14.56
C PHE A 201 -17.71 8.44 -14.09
N LYS A 202 -17.83 8.16 -12.79
CA LYS A 202 -17.74 6.79 -12.25
C LYS A 202 -18.94 5.95 -12.68
N SER A 203 -20.14 6.52 -12.66
CA SER A 203 -21.35 5.86 -13.14
C SER A 203 -21.25 5.47 -14.62
N GLU A 204 -20.75 6.36 -15.48
CA GLU A 204 -20.55 6.07 -16.91
C GLU A 204 -19.47 5.00 -17.13
N LEU A 205 -18.38 5.00 -16.36
CA LEU A 205 -17.34 3.95 -16.43
C LEU A 205 -17.90 2.57 -16.08
N VAL A 206 -18.63 2.45 -14.98
CA VAL A 206 -19.25 1.20 -14.56
C VAL A 206 -20.26 0.71 -15.62
N GLY A 207 -21.08 1.62 -16.17
CA GLY A 207 -22.00 1.32 -17.25
C GLY A 207 -21.27 0.88 -18.53
N MET A 208 -20.14 1.49 -18.88
CA MET A 208 -19.32 1.11 -20.05
C MET A 208 -18.72 -0.31 -19.89
N LEU A 209 -18.44 -0.74 -18.66
CA LEU A 209 -18.02 -2.11 -18.40
C LEU A 209 -19.16 -3.13 -18.46
N GLY A 210 -20.41 -2.68 -18.66
CA GLY A 210 -21.60 -3.56 -18.71
C GLY A 210 -21.91 -4.24 -17.38
N THR A 211 -21.57 -3.60 -16.24
CA THR A 211 -21.67 -4.19 -14.90
C THR A 211 -22.29 -3.20 -13.91
N THR A 212 -22.39 -3.61 -12.65
CA THR A 212 -22.84 -2.79 -11.52
C THR A 212 -21.84 -2.86 -10.38
N GLY A 213 -21.94 -1.94 -9.39
CA GLY A 213 -21.14 -1.98 -8.18
C GLY A 213 -21.23 -3.33 -7.46
N ASP A 214 -22.44 -3.87 -7.31
CA ASP A 214 -22.67 -5.18 -6.65
C ASP A 214 -22.04 -6.34 -7.43
N GLN A 215 -22.11 -6.32 -8.75
CA GLN A 215 -21.48 -7.36 -9.58
C GLN A 215 -19.96 -7.31 -9.51
N LEU A 216 -19.37 -6.10 -9.46
CA LEU A 216 -17.93 -5.92 -9.25
C LEU A 216 -17.52 -6.42 -7.86
N LEU A 217 -18.27 -6.09 -6.81
CA LEU A 217 -18.03 -6.62 -5.46
C LEU A 217 -18.06 -8.15 -5.43
N ALA A 218 -19.11 -8.73 -5.99
CA ALA A 218 -19.23 -10.20 -6.08
C ALA A 218 -18.04 -10.82 -6.83
N GLY A 219 -17.56 -10.16 -7.88
CA GLY A 219 -16.36 -10.55 -8.63
C GLY A 219 -15.08 -10.47 -7.79
N VAL A 220 -14.87 -9.37 -7.06
CA VAL A 220 -13.72 -9.23 -6.14
C VAL A 220 -13.72 -10.37 -5.12
N GLN A 221 -14.86 -10.63 -4.48
CA GLN A 221 -14.96 -11.67 -3.47
C GLN A 221 -14.77 -13.08 -4.04
N ALA A 222 -15.23 -13.34 -5.27
CA ALA A 222 -15.01 -14.61 -5.95
C ALA A 222 -13.52 -14.84 -6.23
N VAL A 223 -12.83 -13.84 -6.78
CA VAL A 223 -11.39 -13.90 -7.03
C VAL A 223 -10.60 -14.08 -5.73
N GLN A 224 -10.95 -13.35 -4.66
CA GLN A 224 -10.30 -13.50 -3.36
C GLN A 224 -10.44 -14.91 -2.80
N ARG A 225 -11.66 -15.51 -2.85
CA ARG A 225 -11.89 -16.91 -2.44
C ARG A 225 -11.10 -17.91 -3.29
N HIS A 226 -11.09 -17.71 -4.60
CA HIS A 226 -10.30 -18.54 -5.52
C HIS A 226 -8.82 -18.47 -5.20
N GLN A 227 -8.27 -17.24 -5.13
CA GLN A 227 -6.84 -17.00 -4.89
C GLN A 227 -6.38 -17.43 -3.50
N ALA A 228 -7.27 -17.49 -2.50
CA ALA A 228 -6.95 -18.01 -1.17
C ALA A 228 -6.51 -19.48 -1.18
N ASN A 229 -6.87 -20.25 -2.21
CA ASN A 229 -6.48 -21.64 -2.40
C ASN A 229 -5.20 -21.82 -3.24
N LEU A 230 -4.61 -20.75 -3.72
CA LEU A 230 -3.38 -20.75 -4.50
C LEU A 230 -2.16 -20.40 -3.61
N SER A 231 -0.98 -20.22 -4.23
CA SER A 231 0.23 -19.79 -3.52
C SER A 231 0.00 -18.47 -2.78
N GLN A 232 0.39 -18.46 -1.51
CA GLN A 232 0.19 -17.34 -0.61
C GLN A 232 1.53 -16.69 -0.24
N THR A 233 1.51 -15.37 -0.09
CA THR A 233 2.66 -14.61 0.42
C THR A 233 2.19 -13.41 1.24
N LEU A 234 3.13 -12.64 1.76
CA LEU A 234 2.84 -11.31 2.32
C LEU A 234 2.72 -10.31 1.19
N LEU A 235 1.59 -9.64 1.09
CA LEU A 235 1.34 -8.57 0.13
C LEU A 235 1.55 -7.21 0.78
N HIS A 236 1.94 -6.24 -0.03
CA HIS A 236 1.80 -4.83 0.34
C HIS A 236 0.32 -4.44 0.40
N GLY A 237 -0.47 -4.94 -0.56
CA GLY A 237 -1.93 -4.79 -0.62
C GLY A 237 -2.42 -3.52 -1.32
N ASP A 238 -1.56 -2.50 -1.51
CA ASP A 238 -1.94 -1.23 -2.14
C ASP A 238 -0.80 -0.64 -2.99
N THR A 239 -0.35 -1.39 -3.98
CA THR A 239 0.85 -1.11 -4.78
C THR A 239 0.65 -0.10 -5.91
N HIS A 240 -0.40 0.74 -5.86
CA HIS A 240 -0.52 1.77 -6.88
C HIS A 240 0.71 2.70 -6.89
N LEU A 241 1.00 3.30 -8.05
CA LEU A 241 2.24 4.07 -8.23
C LEU A 241 2.48 5.16 -7.16
N GLY A 242 1.41 5.75 -6.61
CA GLY A 242 1.51 6.77 -5.55
C GLY A 242 2.02 6.25 -4.20
N ASN A 243 1.99 4.93 -3.96
CA ASN A 243 2.53 4.29 -2.76
C ASN A 243 3.95 3.76 -2.97
N THR A 244 4.65 4.27 -3.98
CA THR A 244 6.04 3.89 -4.31
C THR A 244 6.98 5.08 -4.22
N TYR A 245 8.27 4.80 -4.19
CA TYR A 245 9.32 5.79 -4.37
C TYR A 245 10.48 5.21 -5.16
N LEU A 246 11.26 6.09 -5.77
CA LEU A 246 12.39 5.72 -6.59
C LEU A 246 13.67 6.35 -6.00
N LEU A 247 14.71 5.55 -5.93
CA LEU A 247 16.06 5.96 -5.54
C LEU A 247 16.99 5.96 -6.75
N PRO A 248 18.14 6.64 -6.70
CA PRO A 248 19.15 6.59 -7.74
C PRO A 248 19.52 5.15 -8.15
N GLY A 249 19.71 4.91 -9.45
CA GLY A 249 20.01 3.57 -9.99
C GLY A 249 18.77 2.68 -10.14
N ASP A 250 17.60 3.29 -10.41
CA ASP A 250 16.33 2.61 -10.67
C ASP A 250 15.84 1.68 -9.54
N ARG A 251 16.32 1.91 -8.32
CA ARG A 251 15.85 1.15 -7.14
C ARG A 251 14.48 1.62 -6.73
N GLY A 252 13.53 0.72 -6.68
CA GLY A 252 12.17 0.98 -6.27
C GLY A 252 11.92 0.65 -4.80
N GLY A 253 11.11 1.44 -4.12
CA GLY A 253 10.69 1.20 -2.75
C GLY A 253 9.19 1.39 -2.53
N LEU A 254 8.67 0.88 -1.42
CA LEU A 254 7.25 0.85 -1.09
C LEU A 254 6.96 1.66 0.17
N LEU A 255 5.84 2.36 0.15
CA LEU A 255 5.30 3.21 1.22
C LEU A 255 3.89 2.74 1.59
N ASP A 256 3.41 3.15 2.76
CA ASP A 256 2.01 3.00 3.17
C ASP A 256 1.51 1.55 3.24
N TRP A 257 1.94 0.83 4.27
CA TRP A 257 1.66 -0.60 4.50
C TRP A 257 0.30 -0.86 5.18
N GLN A 258 -0.65 0.03 5.04
CA GLN A 258 -1.95 -0.03 5.71
C GLN A 258 -2.81 -1.21 5.25
N LEU A 259 -2.70 -1.60 3.98
CA LEU A 259 -3.44 -2.70 3.38
C LEU A 259 -2.65 -4.02 3.32
N MET A 260 -1.52 -4.11 4.06
CA MET A 260 -0.73 -5.34 4.11
C MET A 260 -1.58 -6.53 4.56
N VAL A 261 -1.58 -7.59 3.77
CA VAL A 261 -2.31 -8.84 4.04
C VAL A 261 -1.55 -10.06 3.53
N ARG A 262 -1.98 -11.26 3.91
CA ARG A 262 -1.60 -12.49 3.24
C ARG A 262 -2.53 -12.73 2.04
N GLY A 263 -1.95 -13.02 0.87
CA GLY A 263 -2.72 -13.28 -0.33
C GLY A 263 -1.89 -13.77 -1.50
N HIS A 264 -2.51 -13.81 -2.69
CA HIS A 264 -1.86 -14.21 -3.93
C HIS A 264 -1.08 -13.03 -4.54
N PRO A 265 0.20 -13.21 -4.96
CA PRO A 265 1.09 -12.11 -5.35
C PRO A 265 0.60 -11.30 -6.56
N MET A 266 -0.25 -11.87 -7.41
CA MET A 266 -0.77 -11.14 -8.57
C MET A 266 -1.72 -10.00 -8.19
N HIS A 267 -2.21 -9.94 -6.96
CA HIS A 267 -2.86 -8.76 -6.43
C HIS A 267 -1.94 -7.53 -6.52
N ASP A 268 -0.75 -7.61 -5.95
CA ASP A 268 0.22 -6.51 -5.94
C ASP A 268 0.79 -6.22 -7.34
N VAL A 269 1.17 -7.28 -8.08
CA VAL A 269 1.84 -7.14 -9.38
C VAL A 269 0.91 -6.53 -10.43
N SER A 270 -0.36 -6.95 -10.48
CA SER A 270 -1.32 -6.43 -11.45
C SER A 270 -1.64 -4.96 -11.18
N TYR A 271 -1.80 -4.60 -9.91
CA TYR A 271 -2.13 -3.25 -9.52
C TYR A 271 -0.97 -2.28 -9.77
N LEU A 272 0.27 -2.69 -9.47
CA LEU A 272 1.47 -1.90 -9.76
C LEU A 272 1.62 -1.67 -11.27
N ILE A 273 1.67 -2.73 -12.09
CA ILE A 273 1.91 -2.61 -13.53
C ILE A 273 0.84 -1.75 -14.19
N THR A 274 -0.43 -1.95 -13.80
CA THR A 274 -1.55 -1.26 -14.43
C THR A 274 -1.59 0.22 -14.07
N THR A 275 -1.31 0.59 -12.83
CA THR A 275 -1.33 2.00 -12.41
C THR A 275 -0.05 2.75 -12.80
N ALA A 276 1.08 2.06 -12.97
CA ALA A 276 2.36 2.69 -13.29
C ALA A 276 2.48 3.14 -14.75
N LEU A 277 1.90 2.41 -15.69
CA LEU A 277 2.16 2.63 -17.11
C LEU A 277 0.98 3.27 -17.84
N PRO A 278 1.26 4.17 -18.80
CA PRO A 278 0.30 4.55 -19.82
C PRO A 278 -0.24 3.31 -20.56
N ILE A 279 -1.49 3.35 -21.02
CA ILE A 279 -2.19 2.19 -21.62
C ILE A 279 -1.39 1.53 -22.74
N ALA A 280 -0.82 2.32 -23.66
CA ALA A 280 -0.04 1.80 -24.78
C ALA A 280 1.25 1.10 -24.32
N GLU A 281 1.93 1.65 -23.30
CA GLU A 281 3.15 1.06 -22.74
C GLU A 281 2.83 -0.21 -21.93
N ARG A 282 1.73 -0.22 -21.18
CA ARG A 282 1.27 -1.45 -20.50
C ARG A 282 1.04 -2.56 -21.52
N ARG A 283 0.24 -2.33 -22.56
CA ARG A 283 -0.02 -3.32 -23.62
C ARG A 283 1.22 -3.88 -24.29
N ARG A 284 2.27 -3.01 -24.44
CA ARG A 284 3.54 -3.41 -25.05
C ARG A 284 4.43 -4.22 -24.11
N HIS A 285 4.42 -3.93 -22.82
CA HIS A 285 5.45 -4.39 -21.89
C HIS A 285 4.96 -5.32 -20.79
N GLU A 286 3.66 -5.43 -20.53
CA GLU A 286 3.13 -6.16 -19.36
C GLU A 286 3.57 -7.64 -19.29
N ARG A 287 3.61 -8.35 -20.42
CA ARG A 287 4.08 -9.74 -20.41
C ARG A 287 5.56 -9.84 -20.03
N ALA A 288 6.41 -9.04 -20.65
CA ALA A 288 7.83 -9.02 -20.33
C ALA A 288 8.14 -8.53 -18.90
N LEU A 289 7.28 -7.69 -18.32
CA LEU A 289 7.39 -7.27 -16.93
C LEU A 289 6.96 -8.39 -15.97
N LEU A 290 5.94 -9.16 -16.32
CA LEU A 290 5.54 -10.33 -15.54
C LEU A 290 6.60 -11.44 -15.63
N GLU A 291 7.18 -11.70 -16.80
CA GLU A 291 8.32 -12.62 -16.97
C GLU A 291 9.49 -12.19 -16.08
N HIS A 292 9.86 -10.89 -16.13
CA HIS A 292 10.88 -10.33 -15.25
C HIS A 292 10.59 -10.56 -13.76
N TYR A 293 9.34 -10.31 -13.32
CA TYR A 293 8.93 -10.56 -11.94
C TYR A 293 9.10 -12.04 -11.56
N LEU A 294 8.69 -12.99 -12.42
CA LEU A 294 8.82 -14.42 -12.17
C LEU A 294 10.28 -14.88 -12.09
N ASP A 295 11.14 -14.35 -12.97
CA ASP A 295 12.59 -14.60 -12.92
C ASP A 295 13.18 -14.07 -11.60
N ARG A 296 12.77 -12.89 -11.16
CA ARG A 296 13.22 -12.32 -9.88
C ARG A 296 12.68 -13.09 -8.68
N LEU A 297 11.46 -13.58 -8.75
CA LEU A 297 10.86 -14.42 -7.71
C LEU A 297 11.64 -15.74 -7.55
N ALA A 298 11.97 -16.39 -8.67
CA ALA A 298 12.81 -17.58 -8.66
C ALA A 298 14.22 -17.31 -8.12
N ALA A 299 14.86 -16.23 -8.57
CA ALA A 299 16.19 -15.81 -8.10
C ALA A 299 16.21 -15.45 -6.61
N ALA A 300 15.09 -14.99 -6.06
CA ALA A 300 14.92 -14.68 -4.64
C ALA A 300 14.62 -15.92 -3.77
N GLY A 301 14.55 -17.12 -4.36
CA GLY A 301 14.50 -18.39 -3.62
C GLY A 301 13.22 -19.21 -3.74
N VAL A 302 12.27 -18.82 -4.59
CA VAL A 302 11.11 -19.66 -4.89
C VAL A 302 11.53 -20.74 -5.90
N SER A 303 11.77 -21.95 -5.41
CA SER A 303 12.35 -23.04 -6.21
C SER A 303 11.46 -23.56 -7.34
N SER A 304 10.15 -23.37 -7.24
CA SER A 304 9.18 -23.82 -8.23
C SER A 304 8.05 -22.78 -8.34
N PRO A 305 8.33 -21.62 -8.95
CA PRO A 305 7.26 -20.64 -9.18
C PRO A 305 6.20 -21.25 -10.12
N PRO A 306 4.93 -20.83 -10.02
CA PRO A 306 3.91 -21.23 -10.97
C PRO A 306 4.29 -20.83 -12.41
N SER A 307 3.67 -21.47 -13.39
CA SER A 307 3.94 -21.15 -14.80
C SER A 307 3.55 -19.69 -15.13
N PHE A 308 4.16 -19.15 -16.19
CA PHE A 308 3.79 -17.82 -16.68
C PHE A 308 2.28 -17.73 -16.99
N GLU A 309 1.72 -18.73 -17.65
CA GLU A 309 0.30 -18.70 -18.06
C GLU A 309 -0.66 -18.78 -16.85
N ASP A 310 -0.31 -19.53 -15.79
CA ASP A 310 -1.09 -19.55 -14.55
C ASP A 310 -1.03 -18.18 -13.86
N MET A 311 0.16 -17.61 -13.73
CA MET A 311 0.34 -16.29 -13.10
C MET A 311 -0.29 -15.17 -13.92
N PHE A 312 -0.22 -15.25 -15.24
CA PHE A 312 -0.87 -14.27 -16.12
C PHE A 312 -2.39 -14.35 -16.05
N ARG A 313 -2.95 -15.57 -15.89
CA ARG A 313 -4.39 -15.72 -15.65
C ARG A 313 -4.82 -15.06 -14.34
N GLU A 314 -4.06 -15.27 -13.27
CA GLU A 314 -4.34 -14.64 -11.98
C GLU A 314 -4.08 -13.12 -11.98
N PHE A 315 -3.09 -12.64 -12.71
CA PHE A 315 -2.88 -11.22 -12.99
C PHE A 315 -4.15 -10.58 -13.59
N ARG A 316 -4.72 -11.22 -14.61
CA ARG A 316 -5.94 -10.76 -15.31
C ARG A 316 -7.16 -10.77 -14.38
N ARG A 317 -7.32 -11.80 -13.53
CA ARG A 317 -8.39 -11.87 -12.51
C ARG A 317 -8.26 -10.77 -11.46
N ALA A 318 -7.06 -10.51 -10.98
CA ALA A 318 -6.81 -9.53 -9.93
C ALA A 318 -7.14 -8.08 -10.33
N LEU A 319 -7.24 -7.76 -11.62
CA LEU A 319 -7.62 -6.42 -12.10
C LEU A 319 -8.98 -5.95 -11.59
N VAL A 320 -9.91 -6.86 -11.27
CA VAL A 320 -11.23 -6.50 -10.73
C VAL A 320 -11.10 -5.75 -9.40
N TRP A 321 -10.11 -6.09 -8.56
CA TRP A 321 -9.87 -5.38 -7.31
C TRP A 321 -9.42 -3.94 -7.56
N GLY A 322 -8.48 -3.73 -8.47
CA GLY A 322 -7.99 -2.40 -8.83
C GLY A 322 -9.10 -1.48 -9.36
N VAL A 323 -10.03 -2.02 -10.15
CA VAL A 323 -11.19 -1.27 -10.65
C VAL A 323 -12.13 -0.93 -9.50
N TYR A 324 -12.54 -1.91 -8.69
CA TYR A 324 -13.59 -1.74 -7.70
C TYR A 324 -13.09 -1.08 -6.41
N ILE A 325 -12.15 -1.70 -5.72
CA ILE A 325 -11.63 -1.18 -4.45
C ILE A 325 -10.60 -0.08 -4.70
N GLY A 326 -9.66 -0.30 -5.61
CA GLY A 326 -8.50 0.58 -5.75
C GLY A 326 -8.85 2.03 -6.07
N TRP A 327 -9.83 2.27 -6.95
CA TRP A 327 -10.13 3.64 -7.40
C TRP A 327 -11.59 4.06 -7.30
N LEU A 328 -12.58 3.16 -7.40
CA LEU A 328 -13.97 3.57 -7.17
C LEU A 328 -14.21 4.08 -5.74
N THR A 329 -13.46 3.60 -4.75
CA THR A 329 -13.48 4.14 -3.38
C THR A 329 -12.86 5.53 -3.24
N THR A 330 -12.10 6.02 -4.22
CA THR A 330 -11.28 7.22 -4.04
C THR A 330 -12.04 8.46 -4.47
N PRO A 331 -12.41 9.37 -3.54
CA PRO A 331 -13.03 10.65 -3.91
C PRO A 331 -12.07 11.50 -4.74
N ILE A 332 -12.62 12.25 -5.69
CA ILE A 332 -11.84 13.18 -6.53
C ILE A 332 -11.08 14.19 -5.67
N VAL A 333 -11.66 14.62 -4.56
CA VAL A 333 -11.07 15.60 -3.64
C VAL A 333 -9.74 15.12 -3.04
N ASN A 334 -9.51 13.80 -2.92
CA ASN A 334 -8.29 13.27 -2.31
C ASN A 334 -7.05 13.48 -3.19
N TYR A 335 -7.17 13.27 -4.51
CA TYR A 335 -6.02 13.29 -5.43
C TYR A 335 -6.20 14.24 -6.61
N GLY A 336 -7.35 14.89 -6.72
CA GLY A 336 -7.73 15.71 -7.85
C GLY A 336 -8.26 14.91 -9.04
N TRP A 337 -8.91 15.64 -9.94
CA TRP A 337 -9.62 15.07 -11.09
C TRP A 337 -8.70 14.27 -12.02
N GLU A 338 -7.56 14.83 -12.39
CA GLU A 338 -6.68 14.26 -13.42
C GLU A 338 -6.10 12.91 -12.99
N ILE A 339 -5.62 12.80 -11.74
CA ILE A 339 -5.08 11.54 -11.18
C ILE A 339 -6.17 10.47 -11.12
N ASN A 340 -7.37 10.84 -10.68
CA ASN A 340 -8.51 9.91 -10.63
C ASN A 340 -8.86 9.38 -12.01
N VAL A 341 -9.04 10.25 -13.00
CA VAL A 341 -9.41 9.88 -14.37
C VAL A 341 -8.36 8.96 -14.98
N ILE A 342 -7.07 9.30 -14.86
CA ILE A 342 -6.00 8.50 -15.45
C ILE A 342 -5.97 7.09 -14.85
N ASN A 343 -6.08 6.94 -13.53
CA ASN A 343 -6.09 5.62 -12.90
C ASN A 343 -7.32 4.79 -13.30
N HIS A 344 -8.50 5.40 -13.32
CA HIS A 344 -9.70 4.73 -13.80
C HIS A 344 -9.56 4.26 -15.25
N LEU A 345 -9.06 5.11 -16.15
CA LEU A 345 -8.86 4.75 -17.55
C LEU A 345 -7.84 3.61 -17.71
N ARG A 346 -6.74 3.63 -16.96
CA ARG A 346 -5.74 2.56 -16.99
C ARG A 346 -6.32 1.22 -16.55
N LEU A 347 -7.02 1.22 -15.41
CA LEU A 347 -7.60 0.01 -14.83
C LEU A 347 -8.76 -0.54 -15.64
N THR A 348 -9.72 0.29 -16.05
CA THR A 348 -10.86 -0.15 -16.85
C THR A 348 -10.44 -0.63 -18.24
N THR A 349 -9.44 0.02 -18.86
CA THR A 349 -8.89 -0.45 -20.12
C THR A 349 -8.18 -1.80 -19.95
N ALA A 350 -7.42 -2.01 -18.87
CA ALA A 350 -6.82 -3.31 -18.59
C ALA A 350 -7.88 -4.40 -18.35
N TYR A 351 -8.91 -4.09 -17.59
CA TYR A 351 -10.05 -4.99 -17.33
C TYR A 351 -10.70 -5.49 -18.63
N VAL A 352 -10.91 -4.56 -19.59
CA VAL A 352 -11.48 -4.90 -20.91
C VAL A 352 -10.49 -5.65 -21.78
N ASP A 353 -9.25 -5.18 -21.89
CA ASP A 353 -8.20 -5.82 -22.72
C ASP A 353 -7.97 -7.28 -22.35
N HIS A 354 -8.16 -7.63 -21.09
CA HIS A 354 -7.86 -8.96 -20.55
C HIS A 354 -9.08 -9.85 -20.37
N ASP A 355 -10.26 -9.41 -20.78
CA ASP A 355 -11.52 -10.15 -20.55
C ASP A 355 -11.65 -10.57 -19.07
N THR A 356 -11.39 -9.62 -18.17
CA THR A 356 -11.43 -9.89 -16.72
C THR A 356 -12.80 -10.36 -16.28
N ALA A 357 -13.89 -9.85 -16.89
CA ALA A 357 -15.26 -10.29 -16.58
C ALA A 357 -15.42 -11.79 -16.81
N GLY A 358 -15.04 -12.30 -17.99
CA GLY A 358 -15.12 -13.72 -18.32
C GLY A 358 -14.28 -14.58 -17.37
N LEU A 359 -13.07 -14.15 -17.05
CA LEU A 359 -12.19 -14.87 -16.11
C LEU A 359 -12.69 -14.87 -14.66
N VAL A 360 -13.38 -13.81 -14.24
CA VAL A 360 -14.04 -13.75 -12.92
C VAL A 360 -15.21 -14.70 -12.86
N ASP A 361 -16.00 -14.82 -13.95
CA ASP A 361 -17.14 -15.74 -14.01
C ASP A 361 -16.74 -17.22 -13.92
N GLU A 362 -15.50 -17.58 -14.35
CA GLU A 362 -14.97 -18.94 -14.19
C GLU A 362 -14.77 -19.36 -12.71
N VAL A 363 -14.73 -18.41 -11.78
CA VAL A 363 -14.41 -18.65 -10.35
C VAL A 363 -15.49 -18.19 -9.37
N ARG A 364 -16.66 -17.78 -9.90
CA ARG A 364 -17.85 -17.41 -9.11
C ARG A 364 -18.55 -18.57 -8.41
#